data_7ab34a960b79361f17b26788c17fc766
#
_entry.id   7ab34a960b79361f17b26788c17fc766
#
_cell.length_a   1.000
_cell.length_b   1.000
_cell.length_c   1.000
_cell.angle_alpha   90.00
_cell.angle_beta   90.00
_cell.angle_gamma   90.00
#
_symmetry.space_group_name_H-M   'P 1'
#
loop_
_entity.id
_entity.type
_entity.pdbx_description
1 polymer ?
#
loop_
_entity_poly.entity_id
_entity_poly.type
_entity_poly.pdbx_seq_one_letter_code
_entity_poly.pdbx_strand_id
1 'polypeptide(L)'
;MCKMGPDGISIDENVNMPEAKKITDAYNITIGGNIPLTTTMLYGNQQDNMKSVVDLIDSLNAVSPGNFIISPGCDMPYDTPIENTIAAVQAVKNTEGTRKLIENYETVIDTSDVVIPDYANEEKVIIELFLLDPDQCAACTYMLRAVEDIFDQIKDFAEYRVYKYCVKEDIPRFAAMGLKNLPTICIDGEQKFISIIPSSEELVETIQSYKK
;
A
#
# COMPACT_ATOMS: atom_id res chain seq x y z
N MET A 1 6.56 -3.12 20.42
CA MET A 1 7.88 -3.61 19.94
C MET A 1 9.03 -2.94 20.71
N CYS A 2 9.18 -1.62 20.75
CA CYS A 2 10.35 -0.96 21.40
C CYS A 2 10.57 -1.34 22.86
N LYS A 3 9.50 -1.52 23.65
CA LYS A 3 9.58 -1.95 25.07
C LYS A 3 10.20 -3.34 25.27
N MET A 4 10.34 -4.15 24.24
CA MET A 4 11.01 -5.46 24.31
C MET A 4 12.55 -5.35 24.19
N GLY A 5 13.08 -4.15 23.86
CA GLY A 5 14.51 -3.87 23.79
C GLY A 5 15.27 -4.51 22.64
N PRO A 6 14.71 -4.60 21.41
CA PRO A 6 15.49 -5.07 20.27
C PRO A 6 16.55 -4.03 19.86
N ASP A 7 17.61 -4.46 19.19
CA ASP A 7 18.64 -3.56 18.62
C ASP A 7 18.14 -2.84 17.36
N GLY A 8 17.24 -3.46 16.62
CA GLY A 8 16.63 -2.91 15.41
C GLY A 8 15.20 -3.40 15.18
N ILE A 9 14.44 -2.60 14.44
CA ILE A 9 13.06 -2.91 14.01
C ILE A 9 12.96 -2.62 12.52
N SER A 10 12.49 -3.58 11.72
CA SER A 10 12.12 -3.38 10.33
C SER A 10 10.62 -3.15 10.21
N ILE A 11 10.20 -2.22 9.37
CA ILE A 11 8.80 -1.85 9.14
C ILE A 11 8.46 -1.85 7.65
N ASP A 12 7.19 -2.11 7.36
CA ASP A 12 6.68 -2.15 5.99
C ASP A 12 6.37 -0.75 5.41
N GLU A 13 6.06 -0.71 4.11
CA GLU A 13 5.81 0.53 3.36
C GLU A 13 4.57 1.32 3.81
N ASN A 14 3.63 0.70 4.53
CA ASN A 14 2.42 1.38 5.00
C ASN A 14 2.64 2.15 6.31
N VAL A 15 3.77 1.93 6.98
CA VAL A 15 4.12 2.65 8.20
C VAL A 15 4.78 3.98 7.86
N ASN A 16 4.33 5.05 8.52
CA ASN A 16 4.99 6.36 8.41
C ASN A 16 6.38 6.29 9.07
N MET A 17 7.41 6.16 8.25
CA MET A 17 8.79 5.93 8.68
C MET A 17 9.34 7.08 9.58
N PRO A 18 9.14 8.37 9.26
CA PRO A 18 9.55 9.48 10.14
C PRO A 18 8.89 9.44 11.53
N GLU A 19 7.59 9.11 11.61
CA GLU A 19 6.91 9.01 12.90
C GLU A 19 7.40 7.79 13.70
N ALA A 20 7.62 6.67 13.03
CA ALA A 20 8.19 5.48 13.65
C ALA A 20 9.62 5.76 14.17
N LYS A 21 10.43 6.52 13.41
CA LYS A 21 11.79 6.91 13.81
C LYS A 21 11.80 7.74 15.10
N LYS A 22 10.88 8.68 15.28
CA LYS A 22 10.76 9.44 16.55
C LYS A 22 10.60 8.52 17.76
N ILE A 23 9.84 7.43 17.57
CA ILE A 23 9.61 6.44 18.63
C ILE A 23 10.87 5.60 18.85
N THR A 24 11.46 5.03 17.79
CA THR A 24 12.64 4.16 17.92
C THR A 24 13.86 4.90 18.46
N ASP A 25 14.06 6.16 18.08
CA ASP A 25 15.15 6.99 18.61
C ASP A 25 15.04 7.21 20.12
N ALA A 26 13.82 7.38 20.65
CA ALA A 26 13.60 7.50 22.10
C ALA A 26 14.00 6.24 22.89
N TYR A 27 14.11 5.10 22.22
CA TYR A 27 14.59 3.82 22.79
C TYR A 27 15.98 3.44 22.35
N ASN A 28 16.67 4.28 21.56
CA ASN A 28 17.96 3.99 20.93
C ASN A 28 17.95 2.71 20.08
N ILE A 29 16.88 2.51 19.30
CA ILE A 29 16.66 1.35 18.43
C ILE A 29 16.83 1.78 16.99
N THR A 30 17.61 1.02 16.20
CA THR A 30 17.76 1.25 14.76
C THR A 30 16.47 0.89 14.02
N ILE A 31 16.00 1.79 13.14
CA ILE A 31 14.84 1.50 12.28
C ILE A 31 15.28 1.12 10.88
N GLY A 32 14.67 0.07 10.31
CA GLY A 32 14.89 -0.40 8.95
C GLY A 32 13.62 -0.33 8.11
N GLY A 33 13.76 -0.13 6.81
CA GLY A 33 12.65 -0.05 5.85
C GLY A 33 12.80 1.18 4.97
N ASN A 34 11.79 1.63 4.27
CA ASN A 34 10.53 0.94 3.91
C ASN A 34 10.18 1.33 2.47
N ILE A 35 11.13 1.04 1.53
CA ILE A 35 10.91 1.31 0.10
C ILE A 35 9.67 0.54 -0.34
N PRO A 36 8.68 1.20 -1.01
CA PRO A 36 7.49 0.53 -1.50
C PRO A 36 7.81 -0.56 -2.52
N LEU A 37 7.29 -1.76 -2.27
CA LEU A 37 7.63 -2.95 -3.05
C LEU A 37 6.97 -2.95 -4.41
N THR A 38 5.65 -2.77 -4.44
CA THR A 38 4.86 -2.96 -5.66
C THR A 38 4.96 -1.76 -6.57
N THR A 39 4.64 -0.57 -6.07
CA THR A 39 4.59 0.64 -6.91
C THR A 39 5.97 1.15 -7.30
N THR A 40 6.98 0.96 -6.45
CA THR A 40 8.32 1.49 -6.66
C THR A 40 9.29 0.43 -7.16
N MET A 41 9.44 -0.69 -6.41
CA MET A 41 10.46 -1.68 -6.76
C MET A 41 10.06 -2.56 -7.94
N LEU A 42 8.81 -3.05 -7.96
CA LEU A 42 8.34 -3.96 -9.01
C LEU A 42 7.93 -3.21 -10.29
N TYR A 43 7.00 -2.26 -10.18
CA TYR A 43 6.38 -1.59 -11.33
C TYR A 43 6.92 -0.19 -11.62
N GLY A 44 7.68 0.39 -10.70
CA GLY A 44 8.39 1.64 -10.92
C GLY A 44 9.62 1.43 -11.83
N ASN A 45 10.24 2.53 -12.19
CA ASN A 45 11.49 2.55 -12.92
C ASN A 45 12.68 2.88 -12.01
N GLN A 46 13.88 2.97 -12.58
CA GLN A 46 15.10 3.30 -11.83
C GLN A 46 15.01 4.68 -11.13
N GLN A 47 14.40 5.68 -11.76
CA GLN A 47 14.27 7.03 -11.19
C GLN A 47 13.26 7.05 -10.03
N ASP A 48 12.19 6.25 -10.09
CA ASP A 48 11.25 6.07 -8.97
C ASP A 48 11.97 5.49 -7.76
N ASN A 49 12.80 4.48 -7.97
CA ASN A 49 13.58 3.86 -6.91
C ASN A 49 14.63 4.83 -6.32
N MET A 50 15.34 5.58 -7.18
CA MET A 50 16.27 6.62 -6.73
C MET A 50 15.56 7.69 -5.91
N LYS A 51 14.41 8.17 -6.40
CA LYS A 51 13.62 9.20 -5.70
C LYS A 51 13.12 8.69 -4.35
N SER A 52 12.55 7.50 -4.30
CA SER A 52 12.07 6.89 -3.05
C SER A 52 13.17 6.81 -1.99
N VAL A 53 14.37 6.41 -2.38
CA VAL A 53 15.53 6.34 -1.47
C VAL A 53 15.95 7.73 -0.98
N VAL A 54 16.05 8.71 -1.87
CA VAL A 54 16.46 10.08 -1.50
C VAL A 54 15.42 10.71 -0.57
N ASP A 55 14.13 10.62 -0.92
CA ASP A 55 13.03 11.17 -0.12
C ASP A 55 13.01 10.52 1.28
N LEU A 56 13.25 9.21 1.35
CA LEU A 56 13.28 8.47 2.61
C LEU A 56 14.46 8.93 3.48
N ILE A 57 15.68 9.02 2.92
CA ILE A 57 16.87 9.51 3.63
C ILE A 57 16.63 10.94 4.14
N ASP A 58 16.05 11.82 3.33
CA ASP A 58 15.81 13.21 3.71
C ASP A 58 14.79 13.31 4.83
N SER A 59 13.70 12.57 4.72
CA SER A 59 12.64 12.55 5.73
C SER A 59 13.14 12.01 7.08
N LEU A 60 14.00 11.00 7.07
CA LEU A 60 14.58 10.42 8.29
C LEU A 60 15.62 11.33 8.91
N ASN A 61 16.49 11.93 8.11
CA ASN A 61 17.48 12.90 8.59
C ASN A 61 16.82 14.19 9.12
N ALA A 62 15.65 14.55 8.63
CA ALA A 62 14.87 15.66 9.17
C ALA A 62 14.36 15.39 10.60
N VAL A 63 14.17 14.12 10.98
CA VAL A 63 13.84 13.72 12.36
C VAL A 63 15.11 13.74 13.21
N SER A 64 16.11 12.95 12.84
CA SER A 64 17.44 12.92 13.45
C SER A 64 18.43 12.24 12.51
N PRO A 65 19.68 12.70 12.39
CA PRO A 65 20.68 12.07 11.55
C PRO A 65 21.06 10.65 12.04
N GLY A 66 21.18 9.72 11.09
CA GLY A 66 21.64 8.36 11.38
C GLY A 66 20.58 7.47 12.06
N ASN A 67 21.06 6.33 12.56
CA ASN A 67 20.27 5.32 13.26
C ASN A 67 19.11 4.74 12.43
N PHE A 68 19.34 4.56 11.11
CA PHE A 68 18.40 3.91 10.19
C PHE A 68 19.09 3.08 9.11
N ILE A 69 18.38 2.12 8.57
CA ILE A 69 18.78 1.26 7.46
C ILE A 69 17.75 1.41 6.35
N ILE A 70 18.19 1.81 5.15
CA ILE A 70 17.32 1.82 3.97
C ILE A 70 17.22 0.40 3.44
N SER A 71 16.00 -0.11 3.38
CA SER A 71 15.70 -1.45 2.87
C SER A 71 14.29 -1.47 2.24
N PRO A 72 13.95 -2.52 1.48
CA PRO A 72 12.56 -2.78 1.10
C PRO A 72 11.65 -2.88 2.33
N GLY A 73 10.37 -2.56 2.17
CA GLY A 73 9.38 -2.63 3.25
C GLY A 73 9.06 -4.05 3.71
N CYS A 74 9.30 -5.06 2.87
CA CYS A 74 9.13 -6.49 3.14
C CYS A 74 9.99 -7.31 2.18
N ASP A 75 9.68 -8.60 2.00
CA ASP A 75 10.29 -9.46 0.97
C ASP A 75 9.96 -8.93 -0.43
N MET A 76 10.99 -8.79 -1.27
CA MET A 76 10.81 -8.28 -2.63
C MET A 76 10.05 -9.29 -3.49
N PRO A 77 9.10 -8.84 -4.33
CA PRO A 77 8.49 -9.69 -5.34
C PRO A 77 9.56 -10.34 -6.24
N TYR A 78 9.35 -11.61 -6.61
CA TYR A 78 10.33 -12.38 -7.37
C TYR A 78 10.71 -11.73 -8.70
N ASP A 79 9.74 -11.12 -9.38
CA ASP A 79 9.92 -10.47 -10.69
C ASP A 79 10.40 -9.00 -10.59
N THR A 80 10.84 -8.55 -9.42
CA THR A 80 11.40 -7.19 -9.27
C THR A 80 12.60 -7.01 -10.20
N PRO A 81 12.57 -6.00 -11.11
CA PRO A 81 13.70 -5.73 -12.01
C PRO A 81 14.98 -5.45 -11.21
N ILE A 82 16.04 -6.17 -11.53
CA ILE A 82 17.32 -6.04 -10.81
C ILE A 82 17.91 -4.64 -10.91
N GLU A 83 17.70 -3.96 -12.04
CA GLU A 83 18.12 -2.57 -12.27
C GLU A 83 17.47 -1.59 -11.31
N ASN A 84 16.24 -1.84 -10.83
CA ASN A 84 15.58 -1.05 -9.81
C ASN A 84 16.28 -1.20 -8.46
N THR A 85 16.64 -2.42 -8.10
CA THR A 85 17.42 -2.70 -6.88
C THR A 85 18.80 -2.06 -6.96
N ILE A 86 19.48 -2.14 -8.12
CA ILE A 86 20.79 -1.49 -8.34
C ILE A 86 20.65 0.03 -8.19
N ALA A 87 19.61 0.63 -8.77
CA ALA A 87 19.34 2.07 -8.68
C ALA A 87 19.15 2.52 -7.23
N ALA A 88 18.37 1.76 -6.42
CA ALA A 88 18.20 2.03 -5.00
C ALA A 88 19.54 1.98 -4.23
N VAL A 89 20.37 0.96 -4.48
CA VAL A 89 21.71 0.85 -3.86
C VAL A 89 22.63 2.00 -4.28
N GLN A 90 22.60 2.39 -5.55
CA GLN A 90 23.37 3.53 -6.05
C GLN A 90 22.95 4.85 -5.41
N ALA A 91 21.64 5.05 -5.21
CA ALA A 91 21.09 6.22 -4.55
C ALA A 91 21.57 6.35 -3.09
N VAL A 92 21.60 5.23 -2.35
CA VAL A 92 22.19 5.21 -1.00
C VAL A 92 23.67 5.57 -1.02
N LYS A 93 24.47 4.99 -1.96
CA LYS A 93 25.92 5.20 -2.04
C LYS A 93 26.30 6.59 -2.51
N ASN A 94 25.48 7.25 -3.30
CA ASN A 94 25.73 8.58 -3.85
C ASN A 94 24.45 9.44 -3.82
N THR A 95 23.94 9.70 -2.62
CA THR A 95 22.67 10.43 -2.42
C THR A 95 22.71 11.82 -3.06
N GLU A 96 23.80 12.57 -2.91
CA GLU A 96 23.92 13.92 -3.48
C GLU A 96 23.97 13.93 -5.02
N GLY A 97 24.68 12.97 -5.62
CA GLY A 97 24.68 12.81 -7.08
C GLY A 97 23.31 12.40 -7.61
N THR A 98 22.65 11.48 -6.90
CA THR A 98 21.29 11.03 -7.24
C THR A 98 20.28 12.16 -7.13
N ARG A 99 20.34 13.00 -6.09
CA ARG A 99 19.47 14.16 -5.90
C ARG A 99 19.47 15.06 -7.12
N LYS A 100 20.63 15.32 -7.71
CA LYS A 100 20.75 16.11 -8.95
C LYS A 100 20.14 15.43 -10.16
N LEU A 101 20.20 14.09 -10.23
CA LEU A 101 19.63 13.32 -11.35
C LEU A 101 18.09 13.32 -11.33
N ILE A 102 17.49 13.44 -10.14
CA ILE A 102 16.04 13.37 -9.94
C ILE A 102 15.41 14.74 -9.59
N GLU A 103 16.17 15.84 -9.68
CA GLU A 103 15.74 17.17 -9.21
C GLU A 103 14.38 17.60 -9.77
N ASN A 104 14.06 17.23 -11.02
CA ASN A 104 12.79 17.54 -11.69
C ASN A 104 11.97 16.28 -11.98
N TYR A 105 12.27 15.17 -11.33
CA TYR A 105 11.56 13.93 -11.54
C TYR A 105 10.40 13.79 -10.56
N GLU A 106 9.22 13.52 -11.08
CA GLU A 106 8.02 13.19 -10.29
C GLU A 106 7.53 11.79 -10.65
N THR A 107 7.28 10.97 -9.63
CA THR A 107 6.60 9.69 -9.80
C THR A 107 5.13 9.96 -10.05
N VAL A 108 4.61 9.50 -11.17
CA VAL A 108 3.20 9.67 -11.53
C VAL A 108 2.56 8.30 -11.71
N ILE A 109 1.51 8.04 -10.95
CA ILE A 109 0.56 6.96 -11.24
C ILE A 109 -0.52 7.57 -12.13
N ASP A 110 -0.51 7.17 -13.41
CA ASP A 110 -1.51 7.64 -14.37
C ASP A 110 -2.87 7.03 -14.02
N THR A 111 -3.83 7.89 -13.70
CA THR A 111 -5.21 7.51 -13.39
C THR A 111 -6.19 7.96 -14.46
N SER A 112 -5.72 8.47 -15.60
CA SER A 112 -6.56 9.06 -16.66
C SER A 112 -7.54 8.07 -17.26
N ASP A 113 -7.17 6.80 -17.33
CA ASP A 113 -7.99 5.72 -17.89
C ASP A 113 -8.89 5.03 -16.85
N VAL A 114 -8.81 5.45 -15.56
CA VAL A 114 -9.60 4.84 -14.51
C VAL A 114 -11.04 5.32 -14.58
N VAL A 115 -11.95 4.41 -14.93
CA VAL A 115 -13.39 4.68 -14.90
C VAL A 115 -13.92 4.41 -13.49
N ILE A 116 -14.30 5.49 -12.80
CA ILE A 116 -15.03 5.38 -11.53
C ILE A 116 -16.52 5.23 -11.86
N PRO A 117 -17.22 4.20 -11.34
CA PRO A 117 -18.66 4.05 -11.53
C PRO A 117 -19.43 5.27 -11.04
N ASP A 118 -20.49 5.61 -11.72
CA ASP A 118 -21.47 6.54 -11.18
C ASP A 118 -22.39 5.79 -10.20
N TYR A 119 -21.87 5.57 -9.00
CA TYR A 119 -22.50 4.74 -7.98
C TYR A 119 -23.97 5.12 -7.70
N ALA A 120 -24.35 6.39 -7.88
CA ALA A 120 -25.71 6.83 -7.65
C ALA A 120 -26.70 6.31 -8.72
N ASN A 121 -26.21 6.04 -9.93
CA ASN A 121 -26.99 5.60 -11.07
C ASN A 121 -26.80 4.11 -11.42
N GLU A 122 -25.93 3.40 -10.69
CA GLU A 122 -25.81 1.94 -10.84
C GLU A 122 -27.07 1.22 -10.36
N GLU A 123 -27.48 0.14 -11.04
CA GLU A 123 -28.64 -0.65 -10.66
C GLU A 123 -28.41 -1.47 -9.38
N LYS A 124 -27.16 -1.84 -9.15
CA LYS A 124 -26.72 -2.63 -7.99
C LYS A 124 -25.77 -1.84 -7.10
N VAL A 125 -25.70 -2.23 -5.85
CA VAL A 125 -24.66 -1.79 -4.93
C VAL A 125 -23.33 -2.37 -5.39
N ILE A 126 -22.30 -1.54 -5.54
CA ILE A 126 -20.98 -1.95 -5.97
C ILE A 126 -20.06 -2.13 -4.75
N ILE A 127 -19.63 -3.36 -4.54
CA ILE A 127 -18.65 -3.70 -3.50
C ILE A 127 -17.29 -3.83 -4.17
N GLU A 128 -16.31 -3.06 -3.74
CA GLU A 128 -14.95 -3.12 -4.26
C GLU A 128 -13.99 -3.58 -3.16
N LEU A 129 -13.33 -4.72 -3.41
CA LEU A 129 -12.30 -5.26 -2.54
C LEU A 129 -10.94 -4.84 -3.07
N PHE A 130 -10.18 -4.15 -2.24
CA PHE A 130 -8.81 -3.75 -2.54
C PHE A 130 -7.86 -4.57 -1.66
N LEU A 131 -7.10 -5.45 -2.30
CA LEU A 131 -6.31 -6.47 -1.63
C LEU A 131 -4.84 -6.36 -2.05
N LEU A 132 -3.93 -6.85 -1.22
CA LEU A 132 -2.61 -7.26 -1.68
C LEU A 132 -2.75 -8.51 -2.57
N ASP A 133 -1.79 -9.42 -2.51
CA ASP A 133 -1.94 -10.74 -3.12
C ASP A 133 -2.65 -11.68 -2.13
N PRO A 134 -3.89 -12.14 -2.38
CA PRO A 134 -4.59 -13.05 -1.46
C PRO A 134 -3.84 -14.37 -1.24
N ASP A 135 -3.02 -14.81 -2.19
CA ASP A 135 -2.25 -16.05 -2.07
C ASP A 135 -1.08 -15.92 -1.08
N GLN A 136 -0.66 -14.69 -0.78
CA GLN A 136 0.45 -14.39 0.12
C GLN A 136 0.04 -13.59 1.36
N CYS A 137 -1.18 -13.05 1.38
CA CYS A 137 -1.71 -12.20 2.45
C CYS A 137 -2.93 -12.85 3.12
N ALA A 138 -2.76 -13.43 4.29
CA ALA A 138 -3.85 -14.09 5.02
C ALA A 138 -5.04 -13.16 5.32
N ALA A 139 -4.79 -11.90 5.70
CA ALA A 139 -5.84 -10.91 5.94
C ALA A 139 -6.66 -10.63 4.66
N CYS A 140 -5.99 -10.58 3.50
CA CYS A 140 -6.63 -10.39 2.20
C CYS A 140 -7.50 -11.60 1.82
N THR A 141 -7.00 -12.81 2.07
CA THR A 141 -7.77 -14.05 1.87
C THR A 141 -9.02 -14.07 2.76
N TYR A 142 -8.91 -13.70 4.02
CA TYR A 142 -10.06 -13.68 4.92
C TYR A 142 -11.08 -12.60 4.52
N MET A 143 -10.63 -11.43 4.10
CA MET A 143 -11.54 -10.36 3.65
C MET A 143 -12.27 -10.74 2.35
N LEU A 144 -11.59 -11.37 1.40
CA LEU A 144 -12.20 -11.90 0.19
C LEU A 144 -13.27 -12.94 0.52
N ARG A 145 -12.92 -13.92 1.35
CA ARG A 145 -13.88 -14.96 1.80
C ARG A 145 -15.09 -14.39 2.53
N ALA A 146 -14.89 -13.37 3.37
CA ALA A 146 -16.02 -12.72 4.06
C ALA A 146 -17.08 -12.19 3.09
N VAL A 147 -16.68 -11.70 1.92
CA VAL A 147 -17.63 -11.28 0.88
C VAL A 147 -18.19 -12.47 0.11
N GLU A 148 -17.35 -13.45 -0.27
CA GLU A 148 -17.77 -14.65 -0.99
C GLU A 148 -18.79 -15.47 -0.20
N ASP A 149 -18.60 -15.64 1.11
CA ASP A 149 -19.45 -16.43 1.99
C ASP A 149 -20.89 -15.86 2.13
N ILE A 150 -21.02 -14.54 1.97
CA ILE A 150 -22.34 -13.88 2.06
C ILE A 150 -22.97 -13.58 0.68
N PHE A 151 -22.21 -13.78 -0.41
CA PHE A 151 -22.60 -13.29 -1.73
C PHE A 151 -23.97 -13.82 -2.20
N ASP A 152 -24.28 -15.07 -1.90
CA ASP A 152 -25.60 -15.65 -2.23
C ASP A 152 -26.78 -14.90 -1.59
N GLN A 153 -26.55 -14.17 -0.48
CA GLN A 153 -27.58 -13.41 0.21
C GLN A 153 -27.81 -12.02 -0.40
N ILE A 154 -26.84 -11.51 -1.16
CA ILE A 154 -26.84 -10.12 -1.67
C ILE A 154 -26.80 -10.01 -3.19
N LYS A 155 -26.53 -11.08 -3.94
CA LYS A 155 -26.33 -11.08 -5.41
C LYS A 155 -27.48 -10.47 -6.23
N ASP A 156 -28.70 -10.47 -5.69
CA ASP A 156 -29.85 -9.90 -6.38
C ASP A 156 -29.77 -8.37 -6.49
N PHE A 157 -29.15 -7.71 -5.51
CA PHE A 157 -29.07 -6.25 -5.43
C PHE A 157 -27.64 -5.69 -5.30
N ALA A 158 -26.62 -6.55 -5.22
CA ALA A 158 -25.23 -6.14 -5.15
C ALA A 158 -24.35 -6.95 -6.09
N GLU A 159 -23.20 -6.39 -6.47
CA GLU A 159 -22.11 -7.09 -7.15
C GLU A 159 -20.79 -6.74 -6.47
N TYR A 160 -19.76 -7.60 -6.62
CA TYR A 160 -18.46 -7.26 -6.11
C TYR A 160 -17.37 -7.34 -7.20
N ARG A 161 -16.34 -6.51 -7.02
CA ARG A 161 -15.16 -6.43 -7.87
C ARG A 161 -13.93 -6.54 -6.99
N VAL A 162 -12.91 -7.26 -7.47
CA VAL A 162 -11.67 -7.47 -6.72
C VAL A 162 -10.53 -6.80 -7.48
N TYR A 163 -9.80 -5.93 -6.79
CA TYR A 163 -8.60 -5.29 -7.28
C TYR A 163 -7.41 -5.77 -6.44
N LYS A 164 -6.35 -6.18 -7.11
CA LYS A 164 -5.15 -6.73 -6.46
C LYS A 164 -3.97 -5.81 -6.67
N TYR A 165 -3.33 -5.40 -5.60
CA TYR A 165 -2.17 -4.51 -5.63
C TYR A 165 -0.94 -5.15 -6.35
N CYS A 166 -0.90 -6.48 -6.45
CA CYS A 166 0.09 -7.22 -7.24
C CYS A 166 -0.21 -7.24 -8.75
N VAL A 167 -1.34 -6.69 -9.20
CA VAL A 167 -1.71 -6.58 -10.61
C VAL A 167 -1.50 -5.13 -11.05
N LYS A 168 -0.62 -4.94 -12.05
CA LYS A 168 -0.22 -3.60 -12.49
C LYS A 168 -1.40 -2.75 -12.97
N GLU A 169 -2.33 -3.36 -13.68
CA GLU A 169 -3.51 -2.74 -14.25
C GLU A 169 -4.49 -2.24 -13.18
N ASP A 170 -4.44 -2.83 -11.98
CA ASP A 170 -5.31 -2.46 -10.87
C ASP A 170 -4.76 -1.24 -10.08
N ILE A 171 -3.45 -1.00 -10.09
CA ILE A 171 -2.78 0.05 -9.30
C ILE A 171 -3.40 1.44 -9.49
N PRO A 172 -3.73 1.89 -10.72
CA PRO A 172 -4.38 3.18 -10.91
C PRO A 172 -5.72 3.31 -10.17
N ARG A 173 -6.46 2.20 -10.01
CA ARG A 173 -7.73 2.18 -9.26
C ARG A 173 -7.51 2.44 -7.77
N PHE A 174 -6.46 1.85 -7.17
CA PHE A 174 -6.10 2.12 -5.77
C PHE A 174 -5.77 3.60 -5.56
N ALA A 175 -5.00 4.18 -6.47
CA ALA A 175 -4.63 5.59 -6.41
C ALA A 175 -5.84 6.51 -6.56
N ALA A 176 -6.73 6.23 -7.52
CA ALA A 176 -7.95 7.00 -7.75
C ALA A 176 -8.92 6.96 -6.55
N MET A 177 -8.95 5.85 -5.80
CA MET A 177 -9.75 5.70 -4.58
C MET A 177 -9.07 6.28 -3.33
N GLY A 178 -7.84 6.76 -3.44
CA GLY A 178 -7.09 7.36 -2.32
C GLY A 178 -6.81 6.38 -1.18
N LEU A 179 -6.64 5.10 -1.48
CA LEU A 179 -6.45 4.05 -0.48
C LEU A 179 -5.07 4.15 0.15
N LYS A 180 -5.03 4.02 1.48
CA LYS A 180 -3.79 4.08 2.28
C LYS A 180 -3.46 2.77 2.98
N ASN A 181 -4.47 1.96 3.26
CA ASN A 181 -4.33 0.70 3.99
C ASN A 181 -5.03 -0.43 3.25
N LEU A 182 -4.48 -1.64 3.36
CA LEU A 182 -5.00 -2.85 2.75
C LEU A 182 -5.03 -4.00 3.78
N PRO A 183 -5.96 -4.94 3.66
CA PRO A 183 -7.08 -4.95 2.73
C PRO A 183 -8.16 -3.92 3.07
N THR A 184 -8.93 -3.45 2.09
CA THR A 184 -10.04 -2.51 2.29
C THR A 184 -11.26 -2.94 1.47
N ILE A 185 -12.45 -2.87 2.06
CA ILE A 185 -13.73 -2.96 1.34
C ILE A 185 -14.32 -1.56 1.20
N CYS A 186 -14.62 -1.19 -0.03
CA CYS A 186 -15.43 -0.02 -0.36
C CYS A 186 -16.82 -0.47 -0.78
N ILE A 187 -17.85 0.31 -0.42
CA ILE A 187 -19.24 0.09 -0.83
C ILE A 187 -19.72 1.39 -1.47
N ASP A 188 -20.16 1.30 -2.72
CA ASP A 188 -20.53 2.45 -3.55
C ASP A 188 -19.50 3.61 -3.43
N GLY A 189 -18.19 3.27 -3.49
CA GLY A 189 -17.07 4.21 -3.44
C GLY A 189 -16.64 4.65 -2.04
N GLU A 190 -17.37 4.35 -1.00
CA GLU A 190 -17.01 4.70 0.38
C GLU A 190 -16.17 3.61 1.05
N GLN A 191 -15.03 3.96 1.62
CA GLN A 191 -14.17 3.04 2.40
C GLN A 191 -14.88 2.65 3.71
N LYS A 192 -15.31 1.40 3.86
CA LYS A 192 -16.07 0.93 5.03
C LYS A 192 -15.27 0.06 5.98
N PHE A 193 -14.57 -0.94 5.46
CA PHE A 193 -13.78 -1.84 6.29
C PHE A 193 -12.30 -1.72 5.88
N ILE A 194 -11.52 -1.06 6.73
CA ILE A 194 -10.11 -0.76 6.49
C ILE A 194 -9.27 -1.62 7.42
N SER A 195 -8.59 -2.63 6.87
CA SER A 195 -7.75 -3.59 7.61
C SER A 195 -8.47 -4.32 8.76
N ILE A 196 -9.80 -4.31 8.75
CA ILE A 196 -10.66 -5.02 9.70
C ILE A 196 -11.58 -5.93 8.91
N ILE A 197 -11.57 -7.23 9.24
CA ILE A 197 -12.44 -8.22 8.60
C ILE A 197 -13.78 -8.17 9.33
N PRO A 198 -14.88 -7.78 8.65
CA PRO A 198 -16.20 -7.72 9.27
C PRO A 198 -16.76 -9.13 9.55
N SER A 199 -17.69 -9.23 10.50
CA SER A 199 -18.54 -10.41 10.60
C SER A 199 -19.52 -10.48 9.43
N SER A 200 -20.05 -11.68 9.15
CA SER A 200 -21.04 -11.85 8.07
C SER A 200 -22.29 -10.98 8.28
N GLU A 201 -22.78 -10.89 9.53
CA GLU A 201 -23.92 -10.07 9.89
C GLU A 201 -23.63 -8.57 9.65
N GLU A 202 -22.51 -8.06 10.15
CA GLU A 202 -22.10 -6.66 9.99
C GLU A 202 -21.94 -6.28 8.53
N LEU A 203 -21.34 -7.18 7.73
CA LEU A 203 -21.12 -6.96 6.31
C LEU A 203 -22.47 -6.90 5.54
N VAL A 204 -23.37 -7.86 5.79
CA VAL A 204 -24.70 -7.89 5.16
C VAL A 204 -25.52 -6.66 5.55
N GLU A 205 -25.57 -6.28 6.82
CA GLU A 205 -26.30 -5.10 7.30
C GLU A 205 -25.75 -3.82 6.65
N THR A 206 -24.41 -3.70 6.58
CA THR A 206 -23.78 -2.54 5.94
C THR A 206 -24.14 -2.45 4.47
N ILE A 207 -24.01 -3.55 3.70
CA ILE A 207 -24.35 -3.57 2.26
C ILE A 207 -25.85 -3.29 2.04
N GLN A 208 -26.74 -3.84 2.88
CA GLN A 208 -28.17 -3.59 2.80
C GLN A 208 -28.54 -2.12 2.99
N SER A 209 -27.78 -1.38 3.80
CA SER A 209 -27.99 0.06 4.00
C SER A 209 -27.78 0.90 2.73
N TYR A 210 -27.08 0.36 1.73
CA TYR A 210 -26.83 0.96 0.41
C TYR A 210 -27.84 0.49 -0.67
N LYS A 211 -28.77 -0.39 -0.33
CA LYS A 211 -29.73 -0.93 -1.30
C LYS A 211 -30.58 0.20 -1.88
N LYS A 212 -30.60 0.26 -3.23
CA LYS A 212 -31.30 1.25 -4.03
C LYS A 212 -32.76 0.89 -4.27
#